data_4a9b959dcf2ab968a04f6a588f2d9d8e
#
_entry.id   4a9b959dcf2ab968a04f6a588f2d9d8e
#
_cell.length_a   1.000
_cell.length_b   1.000
_cell.length_c   1.000
_cell.angle_alpha   90.00
_cell.angle_beta   90.00
_cell.angle_gamma   90.00
#
_symmetry.space_group_name_H-M   'P 1'
#
loop_
_entity.id
_entity.type
_entity.pdbx_description
1 polymer ?
#
loop_
_entity_poly.entity_id
_entity_poly.type
_entity_poly.pdbx_seq_one_letter_code
_entity_poly.pdbx_strand_id
1 'polypeptide(L)'
;MCIRDSASFLEEPDLELPLVVLLVSGGHTMLVLMEDHGRYRLLGSTLDDAAGEAFDKVARYLGLGYPGGPAIDALAAGGDGSAFDYPRSMVQENPDTLPDDRRYAFSFSGLKTAVVNHVRHDPDSPTADVAASFQEAVVDALVTKARWAVEATGARGACLGGGVAANSLLRERFLDMCTGTGVRAFLPSRSMCTDNAAMVAAAGWWRFRSDGPSPLDTGADPNQSLPLLS
;
A
#
# COMPACT_ATOMS: atom_id res chain seq x y z
N MET A 1 -7.91 -14.34 -6.19
CA MET A 1 -7.74 -13.14 -7.03
C MET A 1 -8.15 -11.94 -6.21
N CYS A 2 -7.32 -10.91 -6.13
CA CYS A 2 -7.68 -9.68 -5.41
C CYS A 2 -8.49 -8.79 -6.36
N ILE A 3 -9.59 -8.19 -5.89
CA ILE A 3 -10.42 -7.32 -6.73
C ILE A 3 -9.69 -6.03 -7.10
N ARG A 4 -8.78 -5.56 -6.25
CA ARG A 4 -8.10 -4.25 -6.41
C ARG A 4 -6.99 -4.25 -7.45
N ASP A 5 -6.32 -5.37 -7.67
CA ASP A 5 -5.35 -5.54 -8.76
C ASP A 5 -6.06 -5.75 -10.10
N SER A 6 -7.18 -6.49 -10.10
CA SER A 6 -8.00 -6.68 -11.30
C SER A 6 -8.57 -5.37 -11.84
N ALA A 7 -8.77 -4.36 -10.98
CA ALA A 7 -9.19 -3.02 -11.37
C ALA A 7 -8.18 -2.32 -12.28
N SER A 8 -6.88 -2.59 -12.08
CA SER A 8 -5.80 -1.98 -12.86
C SER A 8 -5.95 -2.32 -14.35
N PHE A 9 -6.36 -3.54 -14.67
CA PHE A 9 -6.57 -3.97 -16.06
C PHE A 9 -7.85 -3.43 -16.70
N LEU A 10 -8.77 -2.85 -15.91
CA LEU A 10 -9.92 -2.15 -16.47
C LEU A 10 -9.55 -0.77 -17.04
N GLU A 11 -8.60 -0.09 -16.40
CA GLU A 11 -8.14 1.22 -16.85
C GLU A 11 -6.96 1.12 -17.82
N GLU A 12 -6.12 0.07 -17.67
CA GLU A 12 -4.98 -0.21 -18.54
C GLU A 12 -4.93 -1.70 -18.96
N PRO A 13 -5.65 -2.08 -20.02
CA PRO A 13 -5.71 -3.47 -20.47
C PRO A 13 -4.36 -4.04 -20.95
N ASP A 14 -3.44 -3.15 -21.36
CA ASP A 14 -2.12 -3.51 -21.90
C ASP A 14 -1.02 -3.60 -20.84
N LEU A 15 -1.37 -3.71 -19.56
CA LEU A 15 -0.40 -3.95 -18.51
C LEU A 15 0.29 -5.29 -18.70
N GLU A 16 1.62 -5.25 -18.81
CA GLU A 16 2.43 -6.44 -18.98
C GLU A 16 2.77 -7.08 -17.63
N LEU A 17 2.58 -8.39 -17.53
CA LEU A 17 2.99 -9.19 -16.38
C LEU A 17 4.47 -9.65 -16.53
N PRO A 18 5.19 -9.93 -15.45
CA PRO A 18 4.77 -9.84 -14.05
C PRO A 18 4.75 -8.41 -13.51
N LEU A 19 3.88 -8.15 -12.52
CA LEU A 19 3.72 -6.85 -11.86
C LEU A 19 4.00 -6.96 -10.36
N VAL A 20 4.71 -5.98 -9.79
CA VAL A 20 4.72 -5.76 -8.34
C VAL A 20 3.49 -4.92 -7.98
N VAL A 21 2.65 -5.44 -7.09
CA VAL A 21 1.45 -4.78 -6.62
C VAL A 21 1.63 -4.37 -5.17
N LEU A 22 1.61 -3.06 -4.89
CA LEU A 22 1.57 -2.51 -3.55
C LEU A 22 0.11 -2.24 -3.16
N LEU A 23 -0.45 -3.13 -2.33
CA LEU A 23 -1.81 -3.02 -1.81
C LEU A 23 -1.79 -2.32 -0.46
N VAL A 24 -2.40 -1.13 -0.38
CA VAL A 24 -2.41 -0.30 0.83
C VAL A 24 -3.81 0.22 1.13
N SER A 25 -4.38 -0.23 2.24
CA SER A 25 -5.73 0.13 2.68
C SER A 25 -5.82 0.28 4.20
N GLY A 26 -7.01 0.54 4.73
CA GLY A 26 -7.27 0.57 6.18
C GLY A 26 -6.98 -0.75 6.89
N GLY A 27 -7.17 -1.90 6.21
CA GLY A 27 -6.99 -3.23 6.80
C GLY A 27 -5.80 -4.02 6.26
N HIS A 28 -5.20 -3.60 5.15
CA HIS A 28 -4.14 -4.35 4.49
C HIS A 28 -2.99 -3.45 4.05
N THR A 29 -1.77 -3.92 4.27
CA THR A 29 -0.55 -3.40 3.66
C THR A 29 0.30 -4.59 3.25
N MET A 30 0.46 -4.79 1.94
CA MET A 30 1.19 -5.93 1.41
C MET A 30 1.82 -5.64 0.05
N LEU A 31 2.91 -6.34 -0.22
CA LEU A 31 3.54 -6.45 -1.53
C LEU A 31 3.28 -7.83 -2.11
N VAL A 32 2.79 -7.84 -3.33
CA VAL A 32 2.45 -9.07 -4.06
C VAL A 32 3.10 -9.01 -5.43
N LEU A 33 3.70 -10.10 -5.86
CA LEU A 33 4.07 -10.30 -7.25
C LEU A 33 2.89 -10.99 -7.94
N MET A 34 2.31 -10.34 -8.93
CA MET A 34 1.33 -10.90 -9.84
C MET A 34 2.06 -11.45 -11.05
N GLU A 35 2.22 -12.76 -11.12
CA GLU A 35 2.90 -13.45 -12.21
C GLU A 35 1.99 -13.65 -13.43
N ASP A 36 0.69 -13.85 -13.15
CA ASP A 36 -0.38 -14.00 -14.13
C ASP A 36 -1.72 -13.67 -13.50
N HIS A 37 -2.78 -13.54 -14.28
CA HIS A 37 -4.13 -13.36 -13.76
C HIS A 37 -4.52 -14.52 -12.83
N GLY A 38 -4.79 -14.21 -11.58
CA GLY A 38 -5.11 -15.21 -10.55
C GLY A 38 -3.89 -15.93 -9.94
N ARG A 39 -2.68 -15.65 -10.39
CA ARG A 39 -1.43 -16.25 -9.87
C ARG A 39 -0.60 -15.22 -9.13
N TYR A 40 -0.53 -15.37 -7.82
CA TYR A 40 0.10 -14.39 -6.93
C TYR A 40 1.13 -15.04 -6.03
N ARG A 41 2.23 -14.33 -5.81
CA ARG A 41 3.21 -14.64 -4.77
C ARG A 41 3.24 -13.48 -3.78
N LEU A 42 2.92 -13.74 -2.52
CA LEU A 42 3.07 -12.76 -1.44
C LEU A 42 4.56 -12.56 -1.19
N LEU A 43 5.05 -11.33 -1.33
CA LEU A 43 6.42 -10.95 -1.00
C LEU A 43 6.53 -10.56 0.46
N GLY A 44 5.57 -9.78 0.97
CA GLY A 44 5.52 -9.40 2.36
C GLY A 44 4.23 -8.64 2.71
N SER A 45 3.94 -8.57 3.99
CA SER A 45 2.78 -7.87 4.54
C SER A 45 3.12 -7.17 5.84
N THR A 46 2.18 -6.36 6.35
CA THR A 46 2.36 -5.75 7.67
C THR A 46 2.32 -6.80 8.78
N LEU A 47 3.19 -6.62 9.77
CA LEU A 47 3.28 -7.46 10.97
C LEU A 47 2.37 -6.94 12.11
N ASP A 48 1.85 -5.72 11.95
CA ASP A 48 1.02 -5.05 12.96
C ASP A 48 -0.03 -4.16 12.30
N ASP A 49 -0.10 -2.86 12.62
CA ASP A 49 -1.06 -1.93 12.02
C ASP A 49 -0.87 -1.86 10.49
N ALA A 50 -1.95 -1.87 9.72
CA ALA A 50 -1.89 -1.48 8.31
C ALA A 50 -1.60 0.03 8.18
N ALA A 51 -1.01 0.46 7.05
CA ALA A 51 -0.68 1.87 6.85
C ALA A 51 -1.92 2.78 6.97
N GLY A 52 -3.06 2.40 6.36
CA GLY A 52 -4.29 3.17 6.49
C GLY A 52 -4.82 3.21 7.92
N GLU A 53 -4.70 2.13 8.68
CA GLU A 53 -5.02 2.11 10.11
C GLU A 53 -4.11 3.04 10.91
N ALA A 54 -2.81 3.11 10.58
CA ALA A 54 -1.87 4.05 11.19
C ALA A 54 -2.27 5.50 10.89
N PHE A 55 -2.64 5.81 9.64
CA PHE A 55 -3.20 7.11 9.25
C PHE A 55 -4.43 7.47 10.09
N ASP A 56 -5.39 6.57 10.22
CA ASP A 56 -6.63 6.81 10.97
C ASP A 56 -6.37 7.03 12.46
N LYS A 57 -5.46 6.24 13.05
CA LYS A 57 -5.09 6.36 14.48
C LYS A 57 -4.35 7.67 14.76
N VAL A 58 -3.40 8.08 13.91
CA VAL A 58 -2.67 9.34 14.06
C VAL A 58 -3.60 10.53 13.82
N ALA A 59 -4.43 10.51 12.78
CA ALA A 59 -5.41 11.56 12.53
C ALA A 59 -6.37 11.76 13.72
N ARG A 60 -6.87 10.67 14.30
CA ARG A 60 -7.72 10.72 15.49
C ARG A 60 -6.99 11.35 16.67
N TYR A 61 -5.71 11.00 16.89
CA TYR A 61 -4.90 11.56 17.94
C TYR A 61 -4.66 13.06 17.76
N LEU A 62 -4.48 13.51 16.52
CA LEU A 62 -4.31 14.92 16.15
C LEU A 62 -5.65 15.70 16.07
N GLY A 63 -6.79 15.05 16.36
CA GLY A 63 -8.10 15.68 16.31
C GLY A 63 -8.67 15.96 14.91
N LEU A 64 -8.14 15.31 13.87
CA LEU A 64 -8.50 15.56 12.46
C LEU A 64 -9.74 14.80 11.98
N GLY A 65 -10.27 13.88 12.80
CA GLY A 65 -11.47 13.11 12.47
C GLY A 65 -11.22 11.86 11.62
N TYR A 66 -12.26 11.44 10.87
CA TYR A 66 -12.26 10.23 10.03
C TYR A 66 -12.94 10.53 8.67
N PRO A 67 -12.44 10.00 7.55
CA PRO A 67 -11.25 9.12 7.40
C PRO A 67 -9.93 9.88 7.56
N GLY A 68 -8.97 9.26 8.26
CA GLY A 68 -7.71 9.90 8.65
C GLY A 68 -6.74 10.14 7.50
N GLY A 69 -6.67 9.22 6.54
CA GLY A 69 -5.78 9.34 5.39
C GLY A 69 -5.94 10.65 4.62
N PRO A 70 -7.13 10.98 4.10
CA PRO A 70 -7.38 12.24 3.41
C PRO A 70 -7.16 13.48 4.29
N ALA A 71 -7.48 13.40 5.59
CA ALA A 71 -7.31 14.51 6.51
C ALA A 71 -5.81 14.82 6.74
N ILE A 72 -4.98 13.80 6.91
CA ILE A 72 -3.52 13.95 7.02
C ILE A 72 -2.93 14.44 5.70
N ASP A 73 -3.32 13.87 4.56
CA ASP A 73 -2.82 14.27 3.24
C ASP A 73 -3.08 15.78 2.97
N ALA A 74 -4.29 16.24 3.28
CA ALA A 74 -4.65 17.65 3.14
C ALA A 74 -3.86 18.57 4.07
N LEU A 75 -3.67 18.18 5.35
CA LEU A 75 -2.94 18.98 6.32
C LEU A 75 -1.44 19.00 6.04
N ALA A 76 -0.88 17.86 5.66
CA ALA A 76 0.54 17.69 5.32
C ALA A 76 0.99 18.56 4.15
N ALA A 77 0.08 18.89 3.23
CA ALA A 77 0.38 19.78 2.10
C ALA A 77 0.85 21.19 2.53
N GLY A 78 0.55 21.62 3.75
CA GLY A 78 1.00 22.90 4.32
C GLY A 78 2.14 22.77 5.33
N GLY A 79 2.66 21.56 5.56
CA GLY A 79 3.72 21.27 6.53
C GLY A 79 5.06 20.92 5.90
N ASP A 80 6.10 20.87 6.74
CA ASP A 80 7.43 20.41 6.37
C ASP A 80 7.61 18.93 6.73
N GLY A 81 7.72 18.05 5.71
CA GLY A 81 7.93 16.61 5.88
C GLY A 81 9.30 16.26 6.49
N SER A 82 10.25 17.20 6.53
CA SER A 82 11.57 17.03 7.13
C SER A 82 11.70 17.60 8.55
N ALA A 83 10.64 18.21 9.07
CA ALA A 83 10.66 18.85 10.39
C ALA A 83 10.96 17.87 11.53
N PHE A 84 10.48 16.64 11.42
CA PHE A 84 10.65 15.61 12.45
C PHE A 84 11.12 14.29 11.83
N ASP A 85 12.20 13.73 12.37
CA ASP A 85 12.73 12.43 11.94
C ASP A 85 12.02 11.28 12.66
N TYR A 86 10.89 10.83 12.09
CA TYR A 86 10.17 9.68 12.61
C TYR A 86 10.75 8.34 12.10
N PRO A 87 10.66 7.26 12.89
CA PRO A 87 11.25 5.97 12.54
C PRO A 87 10.60 5.35 11.28
N ARG A 88 11.45 4.85 10.38
CA ARG A 88 11.06 4.03 9.22
C ARG A 88 11.42 2.60 9.52
N SER A 89 10.47 1.88 10.11
CA SER A 89 10.71 0.51 10.57
C SER A 89 11.17 -0.40 9.44
N MET A 90 12.24 -1.17 9.68
CA MET A 90 12.81 -2.17 8.75
C MET A 90 13.34 -1.61 7.40
N VAL A 91 13.40 -0.28 7.23
CA VAL A 91 13.93 0.35 5.99
C VAL A 91 15.42 0.65 6.09
N GLN A 92 15.92 0.91 7.30
CA GLN A 92 17.34 1.23 7.53
C GLN A 92 18.27 0.02 7.48
N GLU A 93 17.72 -1.18 7.44
CA GLU A 93 18.50 -2.41 7.34
C GLU A 93 18.82 -2.72 5.87
N ASN A 94 20.03 -3.22 5.61
CA ASN A 94 20.38 -3.68 4.27
C ASN A 94 19.45 -4.83 3.87
N PRO A 95 18.67 -4.71 2.76
CA PRO A 95 17.70 -5.73 2.37
C PRO A 95 18.33 -7.11 2.18
N ASP A 96 19.60 -7.18 1.80
CA ASP A 96 20.31 -8.44 1.55
C ASP A 96 20.71 -9.18 2.85
N THR A 97 20.65 -8.51 3.99
CA THR A 97 20.91 -9.09 5.31
C THR A 97 19.65 -9.52 6.05
N LEU A 98 18.48 -9.13 5.53
CA LEU A 98 17.19 -9.48 6.13
C LEU A 98 16.77 -10.91 5.73
N PRO A 99 16.18 -11.68 6.64
CA PRO A 99 15.46 -12.89 6.29
C PRO A 99 14.38 -12.59 5.24
N ASP A 100 14.12 -13.52 4.33
CA ASP A 100 13.17 -13.33 3.23
C ASP A 100 11.78 -12.91 3.71
N ASP A 101 11.32 -13.44 4.85
CA ASP A 101 10.05 -13.12 5.49
C ASP A 101 9.96 -11.68 6.04
N ARG A 102 11.11 -11.02 6.27
CA ARG A 102 11.18 -9.64 6.78
C ARG A 102 11.58 -8.61 5.75
N ARG A 103 12.21 -9.01 4.66
CA ARG A 103 12.68 -8.10 3.60
C ARG A 103 11.57 -7.16 3.12
N TYR A 104 10.39 -7.68 2.91
CA TYR A 104 9.23 -6.94 2.40
C TYR A 104 8.12 -6.75 3.45
N ALA A 105 8.37 -7.11 4.70
CA ALA A 105 7.40 -6.89 5.78
C ALA A 105 7.34 -5.41 6.17
N PHE A 106 6.18 -4.98 6.65
CA PHE A 106 5.95 -3.62 7.15
C PHE A 106 5.62 -3.64 8.64
N SER A 107 5.84 -2.50 9.31
CA SER A 107 5.39 -2.26 10.69
C SER A 107 5.18 -0.75 10.89
N PHE A 108 4.01 -0.38 11.38
CA PHE A 108 3.64 1.02 11.60
C PHE A 108 3.28 1.32 13.06
N SER A 109 3.17 0.33 13.93
CA SER A 109 2.83 0.54 15.34
C SER A 109 3.89 1.36 16.09
N GLY A 110 5.17 1.15 15.78
CA GLY A 110 6.29 1.91 16.32
C GLY A 110 6.27 3.37 15.86
N LEU A 111 6.02 3.61 14.58
CA LEU A 111 5.88 4.96 14.01
C LEU A 111 4.72 5.73 14.66
N LYS A 112 3.53 5.12 14.77
CA LYS A 112 2.39 5.70 15.47
C LYS A 112 2.75 6.08 16.90
N THR A 113 3.43 5.20 17.62
CA THR A 113 3.84 5.44 19.01
C THR A 113 4.83 6.60 19.11
N ALA A 114 5.76 6.71 18.18
CA ALA A 114 6.70 7.83 18.10
C ALA A 114 5.99 9.18 17.93
N VAL A 115 5.02 9.27 17.03
CA VAL A 115 4.20 10.48 16.82
C VAL A 115 3.41 10.84 18.08
N VAL A 116 2.74 9.87 18.69
CA VAL A 116 1.96 10.09 19.93
C VAL A 116 2.85 10.59 21.08
N ASN A 117 4.03 10.01 21.25
CA ASN A 117 4.99 10.43 22.26
C ASN A 117 5.55 11.82 21.98
N HIS A 118 5.89 12.12 20.72
CA HIS A 118 6.34 13.44 20.32
C HIS A 118 5.32 14.52 20.70
N VAL A 119 4.09 14.42 20.23
CA VAL A 119 3.04 15.43 20.51
C VAL A 119 2.70 15.54 22.00
N ARG A 120 2.88 14.47 22.79
CA ARG A 120 2.74 14.54 24.28
C ARG A 120 3.86 15.33 24.93
N HIS A 121 5.10 15.22 24.43
CA HIS A 121 6.25 15.92 25.00
C HIS A 121 6.35 17.37 24.50
N ASP A 122 5.92 17.62 23.28
CA ASP A 122 5.90 18.94 22.65
C ASP A 122 4.52 19.20 22.01
N PRO A 123 3.52 19.60 22.82
CA PRO A 123 2.17 19.87 22.33
C PRO A 123 2.07 21.12 21.45
N ASP A 124 3.09 21.99 21.46
CA ASP A 124 3.12 23.21 20.66
C ASP A 124 3.74 22.98 19.25
N SER A 125 4.17 21.76 18.95
CA SER A 125 4.65 21.38 17.60
C SER A 125 3.60 21.71 16.54
N PRO A 126 3.98 22.34 15.40
CA PRO A 126 3.03 22.62 14.33
C PRO A 126 2.38 21.33 13.80
N THR A 127 1.08 21.21 13.95
CA THR A 127 0.36 19.97 13.59
C THR A 127 0.52 19.62 12.12
N ALA A 128 0.68 20.61 11.24
CA ALA A 128 0.94 20.39 9.82
C ALA A 128 2.30 19.71 9.59
N ASP A 129 3.34 20.10 10.32
CA ASP A 129 4.68 19.51 10.22
C ASP A 129 4.69 18.08 10.80
N VAL A 130 3.98 17.87 11.90
CA VAL A 130 3.77 16.52 12.46
C VAL A 130 3.10 15.60 11.45
N ALA A 131 2.02 16.07 10.81
CA ALA A 131 1.29 15.33 9.79
C ALA A 131 2.16 15.05 8.55
N ALA A 132 2.91 16.05 8.08
CA ALA A 132 3.80 15.93 6.91
C ALA A 132 4.95 14.94 7.19
N SER A 133 5.64 15.07 8.32
CA SER A 133 6.74 14.18 8.70
C SER A 133 6.27 12.73 8.94
N PHE A 134 5.07 12.56 9.51
CA PHE A 134 4.46 11.23 9.66
C PHE A 134 4.14 10.61 8.29
N GLN A 135 3.50 11.37 7.40
CA GLN A 135 3.17 10.92 6.04
C GLN A 135 4.44 10.55 5.27
N GLU A 136 5.49 11.38 5.33
CA GLU A 136 6.78 11.11 4.71
C GLU A 136 7.36 9.76 5.20
N ALA A 137 7.35 9.51 6.51
CA ALA A 137 7.87 8.26 7.07
C ALA A 137 7.09 7.01 6.60
N VAL A 138 5.75 7.11 6.50
CA VAL A 138 4.92 6.02 5.97
C VAL A 138 5.24 5.77 4.50
N VAL A 139 5.25 6.84 3.68
CA VAL A 139 5.48 6.76 2.24
C VAL A 139 6.87 6.24 1.92
N ASP A 140 7.90 6.71 2.63
CA ASP A 140 9.27 6.20 2.49
C ASP A 140 9.36 4.69 2.71
N ALA A 141 8.70 4.19 3.76
CA ALA A 141 8.69 2.76 4.04
C ALA A 141 8.00 1.95 2.94
N LEU A 142 6.87 2.44 2.43
CA LEU A 142 6.10 1.78 1.38
C LEU A 142 6.86 1.75 0.05
N VAL A 143 7.38 2.90 -0.38
CA VAL A 143 8.05 3.05 -1.69
C VAL A 143 9.41 2.36 -1.71
N THR A 144 10.18 2.43 -0.62
CA THR A 144 11.48 1.75 -0.54
C THR A 144 11.33 0.24 -0.69
N LYS A 145 10.36 -0.37 -0.01
CA LYS A 145 10.12 -1.81 -0.12
C LYS A 145 9.52 -2.22 -1.46
N ALA A 146 8.69 -1.36 -2.08
CA ALA A 146 8.21 -1.57 -3.44
C ALA A 146 9.37 -1.56 -4.44
N ARG A 147 10.33 -0.63 -4.30
CA ARG A 147 11.56 -0.60 -5.10
C ARG A 147 12.36 -1.87 -4.96
N TRP A 148 12.63 -2.35 -3.74
CA TRP A 148 13.36 -3.61 -3.52
C TRP A 148 12.64 -4.79 -4.17
N ALA A 149 11.29 -4.81 -4.13
CA ALA A 149 10.52 -5.86 -4.77
C ALA A 149 10.64 -5.81 -6.30
N VAL A 150 10.56 -4.63 -6.91
CA VAL A 150 10.75 -4.44 -8.36
C VAL A 150 12.14 -4.91 -8.79
N GLU A 151 13.19 -4.44 -8.10
CA GLU A 151 14.58 -4.76 -8.41
C GLU A 151 14.88 -6.26 -8.28
N ALA A 152 14.32 -6.93 -7.26
CA ALA A 152 14.58 -8.35 -7.01
C ALA A 152 13.76 -9.31 -7.87
N THR A 153 12.57 -8.90 -8.35
CA THR A 153 11.67 -9.81 -9.09
C THR A 153 11.77 -9.71 -10.60
N GLY A 154 12.42 -8.67 -11.13
CA GLY A 154 12.45 -8.41 -12.57
C GLY A 154 11.06 -8.08 -13.13
N ALA A 155 10.17 -7.53 -12.31
CA ALA A 155 8.83 -7.14 -12.73
C ALA A 155 8.89 -6.11 -13.87
N ARG A 156 7.95 -6.19 -14.81
CA ARG A 156 7.85 -5.27 -15.96
C ARG A 156 7.16 -3.97 -15.61
N GLY A 157 6.39 -3.99 -14.50
CA GLY A 157 5.69 -2.82 -14.00
C GLY A 157 5.39 -2.93 -12.52
N ALA A 158 4.89 -1.83 -11.97
CA ALA A 158 4.42 -1.78 -10.60
C ALA A 158 3.10 -1.02 -10.53
N CYS A 159 2.20 -1.45 -9.65
CA CYS A 159 0.92 -0.79 -9.47
C CYS A 159 0.58 -0.56 -7.99
N LEU A 160 -0.20 0.50 -7.74
CA LEU A 160 -0.82 0.78 -6.45
C LEU A 160 -2.25 0.24 -6.41
N GLY A 161 -2.69 -0.19 -5.23
CA GLY A 161 -4.09 -0.57 -4.98
C GLY A 161 -4.54 -0.27 -3.56
N GLY A 162 -5.85 -0.09 -3.38
CA GLY A 162 -6.48 0.20 -2.11
C GLY A 162 -6.61 1.68 -1.78
N GLY A 163 -7.35 2.01 -0.71
CA GLY A 163 -7.74 3.38 -0.39
C GLY A 163 -6.58 4.35 -0.16
N VAL A 164 -5.45 3.87 0.40
CA VAL A 164 -4.25 4.71 0.61
C VAL A 164 -3.53 5.04 -0.71
N ALA A 165 -3.80 4.31 -1.80
CA ALA A 165 -3.30 4.64 -3.14
C ALA A 165 -3.82 6.00 -3.66
N ALA A 166 -4.81 6.61 -3.00
CA ALA A 166 -5.28 7.96 -3.29
C ALA A 166 -4.40 9.06 -2.67
N ASN A 167 -3.50 8.72 -1.73
CA ASN A 167 -2.61 9.67 -1.05
C ASN A 167 -1.68 10.35 -2.05
N SER A 168 -1.58 11.67 -1.98
CA SER A 168 -0.90 12.49 -2.99
C SER A 168 0.61 12.23 -3.00
N LEU A 169 1.25 12.22 -1.83
CA LEU A 169 2.69 11.99 -1.70
C LEU A 169 3.08 10.56 -2.12
N LEU A 170 2.27 9.56 -1.73
CA LEU A 170 2.51 8.17 -2.13
C LEU A 170 2.50 8.03 -3.66
N ARG A 171 1.53 8.65 -4.33
CA ARG A 171 1.44 8.63 -5.80
C ARG A 171 2.67 9.24 -6.46
N GLU A 172 3.09 10.42 -6.00
CA GLU A 172 4.27 11.12 -6.50
C GLU A 172 5.53 10.26 -6.34
N ARG A 173 5.83 9.84 -5.12
CA ARG A 173 7.03 9.04 -4.82
C ARG A 173 7.04 7.67 -5.51
N PHE A 174 5.88 7.07 -5.70
CA PHE A 174 5.76 5.80 -6.41
C PHE A 174 6.05 5.96 -7.91
N LEU A 175 5.58 7.04 -8.54
CA LEU A 175 5.91 7.37 -9.94
C LEU A 175 7.42 7.62 -10.11
N ASP A 176 8.02 8.38 -9.20
CA ASP A 176 9.47 8.66 -9.21
C ASP A 176 10.27 7.35 -9.07
N MET A 177 9.86 6.47 -8.18
CA MET A 177 10.47 5.15 -7.99
C MET A 177 10.39 4.32 -9.27
N CYS A 178 9.22 4.23 -9.92
CA CYS A 178 9.06 3.50 -11.17
C CYS A 178 9.91 4.08 -12.30
N THR A 179 9.97 5.42 -12.40
CA THR A 179 10.82 6.11 -13.36
C THR A 179 12.30 5.80 -13.11
N GLY A 180 12.74 5.85 -11.85
CA GLY A 180 14.11 5.57 -11.45
C GLY A 180 14.54 4.09 -11.66
N THR A 181 13.59 3.17 -11.57
CA THR A 181 13.83 1.72 -11.82
C THR A 181 13.57 1.29 -13.26
N GLY A 182 13.03 2.19 -14.10
CA GLY A 182 12.75 1.93 -15.51
C GLY A 182 11.57 0.99 -15.74
N VAL A 183 10.66 0.81 -14.76
CA VAL A 183 9.46 -0.01 -14.90
C VAL A 183 8.23 0.86 -15.15
N ARG A 184 7.22 0.28 -15.84
CA ARG A 184 5.95 0.98 -16.08
C ARG A 184 5.18 1.13 -14.77
N ALA A 185 4.78 2.37 -14.44
CA ALA A 185 3.92 2.66 -13.29
C ALA A 185 2.45 2.58 -13.67
N PHE A 186 1.64 1.97 -12.82
CA PHE A 186 0.19 2.10 -12.89
C PHE A 186 -0.37 2.62 -11.55
N LEU A 187 -1.09 3.72 -11.63
CA LEU A 187 -1.79 4.33 -10.49
C LEU A 187 -3.27 4.41 -10.82
N PRO A 188 -4.14 3.68 -10.13
CA PRO A 188 -5.56 3.72 -10.40
C PRO A 188 -6.11 5.15 -10.25
N SER A 189 -7.15 5.49 -11.01
CA SER A 189 -7.90 6.71 -10.76
C SER A 189 -8.41 6.74 -9.33
N ARG A 190 -8.61 7.92 -8.76
CA ARG A 190 -9.04 8.03 -7.34
C ARG A 190 -10.38 7.33 -7.09
N SER A 191 -11.26 7.29 -8.07
CA SER A 191 -12.53 6.55 -8.03
C SER A 191 -12.33 5.03 -7.96
N MET A 192 -11.21 4.54 -8.48
CA MET A 192 -10.85 3.11 -8.48
C MET A 192 -9.96 2.72 -7.29
N CYS A 193 -9.66 3.63 -6.37
CA CYS A 193 -8.92 3.29 -5.15
C CYS A 193 -9.80 2.63 -4.07
N THR A 194 -11.11 2.79 -4.13
CA THR A 194 -12.08 2.17 -3.22
C THR A 194 -12.83 1.03 -3.88
N ASP A 195 -13.25 0.05 -3.06
CA ASP A 195 -13.96 -1.13 -3.56
C ASP A 195 -15.23 -0.74 -4.32
N ASN A 196 -15.41 -1.33 -5.50
CA ASN A 196 -16.53 -1.03 -6.38
C ASN A 196 -16.94 -2.27 -7.20
N ALA A 197 -18.14 -2.20 -7.82
CA ALA A 197 -18.70 -3.32 -8.56
C ALA A 197 -17.87 -3.71 -9.80
N ALA A 198 -17.17 -2.75 -10.43
CA ALA A 198 -16.34 -3.04 -11.60
C ALA A 198 -15.16 -3.94 -11.26
N MET A 199 -14.51 -3.71 -10.10
CA MET A 199 -13.45 -4.59 -9.61
C MET A 199 -13.93 -6.02 -9.37
N VAL A 200 -15.12 -6.17 -8.76
CA VAL A 200 -15.72 -7.49 -8.50
C VAL A 200 -16.03 -8.19 -9.80
N ALA A 201 -16.59 -7.47 -10.77
CA ALA A 201 -16.90 -8.03 -12.09
C ALA A 201 -15.63 -8.45 -12.85
N ALA A 202 -14.57 -7.63 -12.84
CA ALA A 202 -13.30 -7.96 -13.46
C ALA A 202 -12.66 -9.22 -12.85
N ALA A 203 -12.59 -9.28 -11.52
CA ALA A 203 -12.08 -10.44 -10.80
C ALA A 203 -12.93 -11.70 -11.10
N GLY A 204 -14.26 -11.55 -11.11
CA GLY A 204 -15.18 -12.64 -11.45
C GLY A 204 -15.00 -13.13 -12.89
N TRP A 205 -14.78 -12.22 -13.84
CA TRP A 205 -14.53 -12.55 -15.23
C TRP A 205 -13.27 -13.40 -15.42
N TRP A 206 -12.14 -12.97 -14.83
CA TRP A 206 -10.89 -13.71 -14.93
C TRP A 206 -11.00 -15.09 -14.28
N ARG A 207 -11.61 -15.16 -13.09
CA ARG A 207 -11.85 -16.43 -12.41
C ARG A 207 -12.76 -17.37 -13.20
N PHE A 208 -13.83 -16.84 -13.77
CA PHE A 208 -14.73 -17.63 -14.61
C PHE A 208 -14.01 -18.19 -15.85
N ARG A 209 -13.10 -17.42 -16.44
CA ARG A 209 -12.33 -17.89 -17.60
C ARG A 209 -11.28 -18.95 -17.25
N SER A 210 -10.66 -18.87 -16.08
CA SER A 210 -9.64 -19.84 -15.63
C SER A 210 -10.25 -21.13 -15.08
N ASP A 211 -11.26 -20.99 -14.20
CA ASP A 211 -11.76 -22.07 -13.36
C ASP A 211 -13.15 -22.57 -13.80
N GLY A 212 -13.82 -21.84 -14.69
CA GLY A 212 -15.21 -22.09 -15.04
C GLY A 212 -16.21 -21.59 -13.99
N PRO A 213 -17.49 -21.99 -14.08
CA PRO A 213 -18.52 -21.58 -13.14
C PRO A 213 -18.33 -22.25 -11.77
N SER A 214 -18.52 -21.47 -10.71
CA SER A 214 -18.54 -22.02 -9.35
C SER A 214 -19.81 -22.86 -9.13
N PRO A 215 -19.78 -23.88 -8.23
CA PRO A 215 -20.98 -24.58 -7.79
C PRO A 215 -22.03 -23.62 -7.23
N LEU A 216 -23.33 -23.94 -7.43
CA LEU A 216 -24.43 -23.05 -6.99
C LEU A 216 -24.58 -22.98 -5.46
N ASP A 217 -24.00 -23.92 -4.74
CA ASP A 217 -23.96 -24.00 -3.28
C ASP A 217 -22.70 -23.36 -2.67
N THR A 218 -21.89 -22.67 -3.48
CA THR A 218 -20.70 -21.96 -2.99
C THR A 218 -21.10 -20.84 -2.03
N GLY A 219 -20.68 -20.97 -0.77
CA GLY A 219 -20.85 -19.94 0.25
C GLY A 219 -19.80 -18.82 0.16
N ALA A 220 -20.07 -17.68 0.83
CA ALA A 220 -19.07 -16.65 1.05
C ALA A 220 -18.17 -17.03 2.23
N ASP A 221 -16.86 -16.96 2.04
CA ASP A 221 -15.87 -17.11 3.10
C ASP A 221 -15.14 -15.77 3.31
N PRO A 222 -15.47 -15.01 4.37
CA PRO A 222 -14.86 -13.72 4.64
C PRO A 222 -13.38 -13.81 5.05
N ASN A 223 -12.90 -15.01 5.40
CA ASN A 223 -11.52 -15.27 5.82
C ASN A 223 -10.69 -15.95 4.73
N GLN A 224 -11.23 -16.06 3.52
CA GLN A 224 -10.51 -16.70 2.42
C GLN A 224 -9.21 -15.94 2.13
N SER A 225 -8.08 -16.61 2.33
CA SER A 225 -6.76 -16.08 1.95
C SER A 225 -6.63 -15.97 0.43
N LEU A 226 -5.76 -15.06 -0.03
CA LEU A 226 -5.35 -15.05 -1.43
C LEU A 226 -4.77 -16.43 -1.80
N PRO A 227 -5.12 -16.98 -2.96
CA PRO A 227 -4.46 -18.18 -3.46
C PRO A 227 -3.02 -17.80 -3.81
N LEU A 228 -2.12 -18.07 -2.88
CA LEU A 228 -0.69 -17.81 -3.03
C LEU A 228 -0.03 -19.04 -3.67
N LEU A 229 0.87 -18.80 -4.61
CA LEU A 229 1.78 -19.85 -5.08
C LEU A 229 2.73 -20.20 -3.94
N SER A 230 2.81 -21.48 -3.63
CA SER A 230 3.79 -22.06 -2.69
C SER A 230 5.19 -22.06 -3.30
#